data_c99aea9504de0f55b57317e99826d2fb
#
_entry.id   c99aea9504de0f55b57317e99826d2fb
#
_cell.length_a   1.000
_cell.length_b   1.000
_cell.length_c   1.000
_cell.angle_alpha   90.00
_cell.angle_beta   90.00
_cell.angle_gamma   90.00
#
_symmetry.space_group_name_H-M   'P 1'
#
loop_
_entity.id
_entity.type
_entity.pdbx_description
1 polymer ?
#
loop_
_entity_poly.entity_id
_entity_poly.type
_entity_poly.pdbx_seq_one_letter_code
_entity_poly.pdbx_strand_id
1 'polypeptide(L)'
;ILATRMGLLQAGDHVVCSRSVFGTTTLLFTKYLSRFGIETSFVGLSDIGAWERALRPQTRLLFLETPSNPLTEMADIRLLASLAHENSCLLVVDNCFCTPALQRPLALGADIVVHSATKYLDGQGRCIGGAVVGDAKLVGEEVFGVLRTAGPSMSPFNAWVFLTGLETLELRMQAHCRNAQQLAEWLLAHPQVAQV
;
A
#
# COMPACT_ATOMS: atom_id res chain seq x y z
N ILE A 1 -0.30 7.45 -2.98
CA ILE A 1 0.36 7.65 -1.67
C ILE A 1 0.45 9.14 -1.32
N LEU A 2 1.08 10.01 -2.14
CA LEU A 2 1.22 11.42 -1.80
C LEU A 2 -0.12 12.10 -1.50
N ALA A 3 -1.11 11.96 -2.37
CA ALA A 3 -2.43 12.56 -2.18
C ALA A 3 -3.12 12.10 -0.88
N THR A 4 -3.02 10.81 -0.56
CA THR A 4 -3.53 10.25 0.70
C THR A 4 -2.91 10.94 1.91
N ARG A 5 -1.59 11.21 1.86
CA ARG A 5 -0.88 11.86 2.97
C ARG A 5 -1.23 13.32 3.11
N MET A 6 -1.26 14.04 1.99
CA MET A 6 -1.59 15.47 2.01
C MET A 6 -3.04 15.74 2.39
N GLY A 7 -3.94 14.79 2.15
CA GLY A 7 -5.34 14.92 2.57
C GLY A 7 -5.59 14.56 4.03
N LEU A 8 -4.74 13.71 4.62
CA LEU A 8 -5.01 13.14 5.94
C LEU A 8 -4.06 13.61 7.06
N LEU A 9 -2.94 14.26 6.70
CA LEU A 9 -1.90 14.66 7.65
C LEU A 9 -1.61 16.16 7.56
N GLN A 10 -1.28 16.74 8.70
CA GLN A 10 -0.85 18.13 8.86
C GLN A 10 0.49 18.23 9.58
N ALA A 11 1.07 19.42 9.63
CA ALA A 11 2.30 19.67 10.37
C ALA A 11 2.13 19.30 11.86
N GLY A 12 3.09 18.57 12.39
CA GLY A 12 3.07 18.06 13.77
C GLY A 12 2.51 16.63 13.89
N ASP A 13 1.89 16.09 12.86
CA ASP A 13 1.42 14.70 12.86
C ASP A 13 2.58 13.71 12.73
N HIS A 14 2.34 12.51 13.27
CA HIS A 14 3.27 11.39 13.23
C HIS A 14 2.68 10.19 12.50
N VAL A 15 3.55 9.46 11.80
CA VAL A 15 3.23 8.23 11.07
C VAL A 15 4.11 7.09 11.58
N VAL A 16 3.52 5.92 11.83
CA VAL A 16 4.28 4.68 11.96
C VAL A 16 4.25 3.95 10.62
N CYS A 17 5.41 3.64 10.07
CA CYS A 17 5.55 3.04 8.74
C CYS A 17 6.38 1.76 8.80
N SER A 18 5.97 0.73 8.07
CA SER A 18 6.83 -0.43 7.88
C SER A 18 8.13 -0.03 7.15
N ARG A 19 9.27 -0.64 7.55
CA ARG A 19 10.52 -0.54 6.79
C ARG A 19 10.46 -1.29 5.47
N SER A 20 9.61 -2.32 5.39
CA SER A 20 9.44 -3.18 4.23
C SER A 20 8.43 -2.60 3.25
N VAL A 21 8.62 -1.34 2.84
CA VAL A 21 7.86 -0.66 1.79
C VAL A 21 8.76 -0.28 0.62
N PHE A 22 8.17 -0.04 -0.54
CA PHE A 22 8.92 0.39 -1.71
C PHE A 22 9.81 1.61 -1.42
N GLY A 23 11.06 1.59 -1.88
CA GLY A 23 12.08 2.58 -1.50
C GLY A 23 11.69 4.04 -1.77
N THR A 24 10.94 4.34 -2.83
CA THR A 24 10.39 5.69 -3.06
C THR A 24 9.34 6.10 -2.04
N THR A 25 8.64 5.16 -1.43
CA THR A 25 7.73 5.44 -0.31
C THR A 25 8.52 5.86 0.92
N THR A 26 9.61 5.16 1.23
CA THR A 26 10.54 5.57 2.30
C THR A 26 11.08 6.97 2.05
N LEU A 27 11.53 7.25 0.80
CA LEU A 27 12.05 8.57 0.42
C LEU A 27 10.98 9.67 0.53
N LEU A 28 9.72 9.36 0.18
CA LEU A 28 8.60 10.28 0.34
C LEU A 28 8.46 10.73 1.80
N PHE A 29 8.51 9.79 2.74
CA PHE A 29 8.41 10.09 4.17
C PHE A 29 9.63 10.85 4.70
N THR A 30 10.83 10.34 4.44
CA THR A 30 12.05 10.86 5.08
C THR A 30 12.53 12.17 4.49
N LYS A 31 12.33 12.38 3.18
CA LYS A 31 12.89 13.56 2.48
C LYS A 31 11.84 14.63 2.19
N TYR A 32 10.62 14.23 1.82
CA TYR A 32 9.63 15.18 1.35
C TYR A 32 8.65 15.59 2.44
N LEU A 33 7.99 14.64 3.08
CA LEU A 33 6.97 14.94 4.09
C LEU A 33 7.58 15.52 5.38
N SER A 34 8.80 15.13 5.72
CA SER A 34 9.52 15.71 6.85
C SER A 34 9.72 17.24 6.74
N ARG A 35 9.82 17.78 5.51
CA ARG A 35 9.90 19.22 5.26
C ARG A 35 8.61 19.96 5.58
N PHE A 36 7.50 19.26 5.65
CA PHE A 36 6.19 19.78 5.99
C PHE A 36 5.81 19.47 7.46
N GLY A 37 6.81 19.12 8.28
CA GLY A 37 6.61 18.89 9.70
C GLY A 37 5.91 17.57 10.04
N ILE A 38 5.89 16.59 9.13
CA ILE A 38 5.35 15.25 9.40
C ILE A 38 6.49 14.34 9.80
N GLU A 39 6.41 13.76 11.00
CA GLU A 39 7.40 12.83 11.51
C GLU A 39 7.02 11.39 11.18
N THR A 40 8.03 10.52 10.98
CA THR A 40 7.81 9.10 10.67
C THR A 40 8.75 8.22 11.47
N SER A 41 8.18 7.23 12.18
CA SER A 41 8.90 6.13 12.79
C SER A 41 8.79 4.88 11.92
N PHE A 42 9.93 4.26 11.61
CA PHE A 42 9.98 3.04 10.80
C PHE A 42 10.18 1.81 11.69
N VAL A 43 9.33 0.80 11.49
CA VAL A 43 9.32 -0.45 12.28
C VAL A 43 9.39 -1.68 11.39
N GLY A 44 9.74 -2.83 11.97
CA GLY A 44 9.67 -4.12 11.25
C GLY A 44 8.21 -4.47 10.93
N LEU A 45 7.96 -5.02 9.73
CA LEU A 45 6.60 -5.32 9.27
C LEU A 45 5.86 -6.28 10.21
N SER A 46 6.52 -7.35 10.64
CA SER A 46 5.96 -8.44 11.46
C SER A 46 6.12 -8.26 12.97
N ASP A 47 6.85 -7.23 13.42
CA ASP A 47 7.07 -6.96 14.85
C ASP A 47 5.98 -6.05 15.41
N ILE A 48 4.86 -6.65 15.82
CA ILE A 48 3.71 -5.92 16.39
C ILE A 48 4.10 -5.09 17.61
N GLY A 49 4.96 -5.62 18.48
CA GLY A 49 5.45 -4.87 19.63
C GLY A 49 6.25 -3.61 19.22
N ALA A 50 6.94 -3.62 18.09
CA ALA A 50 7.58 -2.41 17.58
C ALA A 50 6.56 -1.38 17.06
N TRP A 51 5.45 -1.82 16.44
CA TRP A 51 4.36 -0.93 16.06
C TRP A 51 3.75 -0.24 17.30
N GLU A 52 3.43 -1.01 18.34
CA GLU A 52 2.90 -0.48 19.59
C GLU A 52 3.85 0.55 20.25
N ARG A 53 5.12 0.20 20.39
CA ARG A 53 6.14 1.09 21.01
C ARG A 53 6.40 2.36 20.22
N ALA A 54 6.12 2.36 18.91
CA ALA A 54 6.31 3.52 18.05
C ALA A 54 5.14 4.50 18.07
N LEU A 55 3.99 4.12 18.63
CA LEU A 55 2.83 4.99 18.76
C LEU A 55 3.11 6.17 19.67
N ARG A 56 2.59 7.35 19.31
CA ARG A 56 2.69 8.62 20.05
C ARG A 56 1.31 9.31 20.06
N PRO A 57 1.07 10.26 20.95
CA PRO A 57 -0.18 11.05 20.94
C PRO A 57 -0.46 11.75 19.60
N GLN A 58 0.60 12.09 18.86
CA GLN A 58 0.53 12.72 17.53
C GLN A 58 0.39 11.71 16.38
N THR A 59 0.43 10.40 16.65
CA THR A 59 0.27 9.41 15.58
C THR A 59 -1.15 9.49 15.01
N ARG A 60 -1.24 9.58 13.68
CA ARG A 60 -2.50 9.64 12.95
C ARG A 60 -2.67 8.48 11.98
N LEU A 61 -1.57 7.85 11.61
CA LEU A 61 -1.59 6.89 10.52
C LEU A 61 -0.53 5.81 10.70
N LEU A 62 -0.95 4.56 10.51
CA LEU A 62 -0.10 3.40 10.31
C LEU A 62 -0.06 3.07 8.82
N PHE A 63 1.13 2.84 8.28
CA PHE A 63 1.31 2.53 6.86
C PHE A 63 2.15 1.29 6.65
N LEU A 64 1.66 0.37 5.82
CA LEU A 64 2.40 -0.82 5.42
C LEU A 64 2.16 -1.16 3.95
N GLU A 65 3.07 -1.95 3.40
CA GLU A 65 2.93 -2.68 2.15
C GLU A 65 2.95 -4.17 2.47
N THR A 66 1.92 -4.90 2.05
CA THR A 66 1.85 -6.35 2.28
C THR A 66 1.11 -7.05 1.13
N PRO A 67 1.73 -8.07 0.49
CA PRO A 67 3.12 -8.53 0.69
C PRO A 67 4.15 -7.43 0.46
N SER A 68 5.27 -7.47 1.22
CA SER A 68 6.30 -6.44 1.15
C SER A 68 7.18 -6.56 -0.10
N ASN A 69 7.85 -5.46 -0.46
CA ASN A 69 8.82 -5.42 -1.54
C ASN A 69 10.25 -5.30 -0.97
N PRO A 70 11.21 -6.19 -1.31
CA PRO A 70 11.12 -7.30 -2.28
C PRO A 70 10.83 -8.67 -1.64
N LEU A 71 10.83 -8.79 -0.32
CA LEU A 71 10.90 -10.08 0.38
C LEU A 71 9.54 -10.81 0.50
N THR A 72 8.45 -10.20 0.02
CA THR A 72 7.08 -10.75 0.09
C THR A 72 6.61 -11.14 1.50
N GLU A 73 7.15 -10.49 2.53
CA GLU A 73 6.71 -10.66 3.91
C GLU A 73 5.25 -10.26 4.06
N MET A 74 4.51 -11.03 4.84
CA MET A 74 3.09 -10.79 5.10
C MET A 74 2.87 -10.16 6.47
N ALA A 75 1.93 -9.22 6.55
CA ALA A 75 1.46 -8.65 7.80
C ALA A 75 0.04 -9.15 8.12
N ASP A 76 -0.26 -9.27 9.41
CA ASP A 76 -1.64 -9.43 9.86
C ASP A 76 -2.35 -8.07 9.84
N ILE A 77 -3.11 -7.84 8.76
CA ILE A 77 -3.86 -6.59 8.57
C ILE A 77 -4.91 -6.39 9.67
N ARG A 78 -5.58 -7.45 10.13
CA ARG A 78 -6.62 -7.34 11.16
C ARG A 78 -6.04 -6.88 12.49
N LEU A 79 -4.91 -7.45 12.86
CA LEU A 79 -4.22 -7.08 14.10
C LEU A 79 -3.73 -5.62 14.05
N LEU A 80 -3.15 -5.21 12.92
CA LEU A 80 -2.71 -3.81 12.76
C LEU A 80 -3.88 -2.82 12.66
N ALA A 81 -5.02 -3.24 12.09
CA ALA A 81 -6.24 -2.42 12.08
C ALA A 81 -6.78 -2.20 13.50
N SER A 82 -6.85 -3.27 14.30
CA SER A 82 -7.25 -3.15 15.72
C SER A 82 -6.33 -2.21 16.48
N LEU A 83 -5.01 -2.40 16.34
CA LEU A 83 -4.02 -1.53 16.96
C LEU A 83 -4.18 -0.05 16.55
N ALA A 84 -4.41 0.20 15.26
CA ALA A 84 -4.61 1.56 14.75
C ALA A 84 -5.87 2.19 15.37
N HIS A 85 -7.00 1.49 15.32
CA HIS A 85 -8.29 2.00 15.78
C HIS A 85 -8.33 2.21 17.31
N GLU A 86 -7.73 1.32 18.09
CA GLU A 86 -7.59 1.49 19.55
C GLU A 86 -6.81 2.76 19.93
N ASN A 87 -5.96 3.24 19.03
CA ASN A 87 -5.16 4.46 19.19
C ASN A 87 -5.66 5.65 18.36
N SER A 88 -6.91 5.59 17.86
CA SER A 88 -7.53 6.64 17.03
C SER A 88 -6.70 7.01 15.81
N CYS A 89 -6.01 6.03 15.23
CA CYS A 89 -5.21 6.13 14.01
C CYS A 89 -5.92 5.46 12.84
N LEU A 90 -5.57 5.85 11.63
CA LEU A 90 -5.99 5.18 10.40
C LEU A 90 -4.95 4.13 9.97
N LEU A 91 -5.42 3.01 9.43
CA LEU A 91 -4.56 2.03 8.77
C LEU A 91 -4.63 2.19 7.24
N VAL A 92 -3.48 2.48 6.63
CA VAL A 92 -3.33 2.55 5.17
C VAL A 92 -2.48 1.39 4.68
N VAL A 93 -3.02 0.59 3.77
CA VAL A 93 -2.36 -0.58 3.21
C VAL A 93 -2.04 -0.36 1.73
N ASP A 94 -0.77 -0.47 1.36
CA ASP A 94 -0.37 -0.61 -0.04
C ASP A 94 -0.56 -2.07 -0.46
N ASN A 95 -1.52 -2.29 -1.35
CA ASN A 95 -1.94 -3.61 -1.84
C ASN A 95 -1.50 -3.84 -3.29
N CYS A 96 -0.32 -3.33 -3.64
CA CYS A 96 0.16 -3.32 -5.01
C CYS A 96 0.33 -4.73 -5.59
N PHE A 97 0.92 -5.67 -4.82
CA PHE A 97 1.20 -7.02 -5.30
C PHE A 97 -0.04 -7.92 -5.35
N CYS A 98 -0.84 -7.95 -4.31
CA CYS A 98 -2.01 -8.83 -4.28
C CYS A 98 -3.14 -8.36 -5.18
N THR A 99 -3.27 -7.05 -5.39
CA THR A 99 -4.45 -6.49 -6.08
C THR A 99 -5.77 -6.83 -5.35
N PRO A 100 -6.91 -6.27 -5.72
CA PRO A 100 -8.18 -6.66 -5.12
C PRO A 100 -8.63 -8.09 -5.48
N ALA A 101 -7.97 -8.74 -6.45
CA ALA A 101 -8.26 -10.12 -6.82
C ALA A 101 -7.80 -11.14 -5.76
N LEU A 102 -6.65 -10.88 -5.10
CA LEU A 102 -6.07 -11.81 -4.13
C LEU A 102 -6.22 -11.35 -2.68
N GLN A 103 -6.25 -10.04 -2.42
CA GLN A 103 -6.35 -9.49 -1.06
C GLN A 103 -7.25 -8.25 -1.04
N ARG A 104 -8.15 -8.20 -0.06
CA ARG A 104 -9.10 -7.09 0.14
C ARG A 104 -8.89 -6.45 1.52
N PRO A 105 -7.91 -5.55 1.69
CA PRO A 105 -7.56 -5.01 3.00
C PRO A 105 -8.70 -4.28 3.72
N LEU A 106 -9.62 -3.61 3.01
CA LEU A 106 -10.81 -3.00 3.64
C LEU A 106 -11.67 -4.02 4.37
N ALA A 107 -11.85 -5.24 3.80
CA ALA A 107 -12.58 -6.32 4.47
C ALA A 107 -11.81 -6.89 5.68
N LEU A 108 -10.54 -6.55 5.84
CA LEU A 108 -9.67 -6.93 6.95
C LEU A 108 -9.50 -5.80 7.98
N GLY A 109 -10.19 -4.67 7.80
CA GLY A 109 -10.22 -3.56 8.74
C GLY A 109 -9.34 -2.37 8.37
N ALA A 110 -8.63 -2.39 7.24
CA ALA A 110 -7.93 -1.20 6.76
C ALA A 110 -8.91 -0.08 6.41
N ASP A 111 -8.54 1.18 6.67
CA ASP A 111 -9.35 2.35 6.34
C ASP A 111 -9.16 2.80 4.90
N ILE A 112 -7.93 2.70 4.43
CA ILE A 112 -7.54 3.10 3.07
C ILE A 112 -6.63 2.04 2.46
N VAL A 113 -6.88 1.76 1.19
CA VAL A 113 -6.02 0.92 0.36
C VAL A 113 -5.48 1.75 -0.79
N VAL A 114 -4.17 1.66 -1.01
CA VAL A 114 -3.52 2.26 -2.19
C VAL A 114 -3.05 1.16 -3.14
N HIS A 115 -3.16 1.43 -4.42
CA HIS A 115 -2.69 0.56 -5.49
C HIS A 115 -1.80 1.32 -6.46
N SER A 116 -0.68 0.73 -6.85
CA SER A 116 0.01 1.15 -8.06
C SER A 116 -0.71 0.54 -9.27
N ALA A 117 -1.54 1.32 -9.94
CA ALA A 117 -2.24 0.85 -11.14
C ALA A 117 -1.26 0.52 -12.29
N THR A 118 -0.07 1.13 -12.26
CA THR A 118 1.07 0.84 -13.15
C THR A 118 1.45 -0.65 -13.21
N LYS A 119 1.19 -1.41 -12.15
CA LYS A 119 1.55 -2.83 -12.01
C LYS A 119 0.45 -3.73 -12.58
N TYR A 120 -0.12 -4.58 -11.75
CA TYR A 120 -1.08 -5.59 -12.19
C TYR A 120 -2.46 -5.06 -12.62
N LEU A 121 -2.87 -3.86 -12.18
CA LEU A 121 -4.15 -3.30 -12.62
C LEU A 121 -4.13 -2.99 -14.12
N ASP A 122 -3.04 -2.41 -14.64
CA ASP A 122 -2.79 -2.34 -16.08
C ASP A 122 -2.39 -3.70 -16.64
N GLY A 123 -1.42 -4.37 -16.01
CA GLY A 123 -0.95 -5.71 -16.32
C GLY A 123 -0.03 -5.81 -17.53
N GLN A 124 0.23 -4.74 -18.25
CA GLN A 124 1.06 -4.72 -19.47
C GLN A 124 2.13 -3.60 -19.48
N GLY A 125 2.21 -2.79 -18.43
CA GLY A 125 3.20 -1.71 -18.32
C GLY A 125 2.99 -0.56 -19.30
N ARG A 126 1.74 -0.31 -19.72
CA ARG A 126 1.41 0.68 -20.75
C ARG A 126 1.39 2.11 -20.22
N CYS A 127 1.03 2.31 -18.97
CA CYS A 127 0.92 3.64 -18.39
C CYS A 127 1.16 3.66 -16.87
N ILE A 128 1.40 4.87 -16.35
CA ILE A 128 1.62 5.12 -14.93
C ILE A 128 0.34 5.63 -14.30
N GLY A 129 -0.01 5.09 -13.12
CA GLY A 129 -1.14 5.56 -12.37
C GLY A 129 -1.28 4.87 -11.02
N GLY A 130 -2.25 5.31 -10.25
CA GLY A 130 -2.57 4.74 -8.94
C GLY A 130 -4.06 4.89 -8.63
N ALA A 131 -4.53 4.08 -7.70
CA ALA A 131 -5.86 4.18 -7.17
C ALA A 131 -5.81 4.23 -5.64
N VAL A 132 -6.72 5.00 -5.04
CA VAL A 132 -6.95 5.05 -3.60
C VAL A 132 -8.40 4.63 -3.36
N VAL A 133 -8.60 3.69 -2.45
CA VAL A 133 -9.89 3.11 -2.13
C VAL A 133 -10.11 3.19 -0.62
N GLY A 134 -11.28 3.59 -0.20
CA GLY A 134 -11.68 3.74 1.20
C GLY A 134 -13.10 4.28 1.28
N ASP A 135 -13.53 4.74 2.46
CA ASP A 135 -14.85 5.31 2.59
C ASP A 135 -15.00 6.67 1.88
N ALA A 136 -16.27 7.09 1.70
CA ALA A 136 -16.59 8.29 0.97
C ALA A 136 -16.04 9.58 1.62
N LYS A 137 -15.95 9.64 2.94
CA LYS A 137 -15.41 10.80 3.64
C LYS A 137 -13.90 10.90 3.47
N LEU A 138 -13.17 9.83 3.76
CA LEU A 138 -11.70 9.83 3.69
C LEU A 138 -11.20 9.98 2.25
N VAL A 139 -11.79 9.26 1.30
CA VAL A 139 -11.33 9.25 -0.09
C VAL A 139 -12.07 10.27 -0.94
N GLY A 140 -13.39 10.35 -0.81
CA GLY A 140 -14.23 11.22 -1.64
C GLY A 140 -14.14 12.71 -1.29
N GLU A 141 -13.79 13.05 -0.05
CA GLU A 141 -13.64 14.44 0.38
C GLU A 141 -12.16 14.81 0.54
N GLU A 142 -11.46 14.17 1.48
CA GLU A 142 -10.09 14.57 1.86
C GLU A 142 -9.06 14.29 0.76
N VAL A 143 -8.96 13.04 0.30
CA VAL A 143 -7.99 12.67 -0.74
C VAL A 143 -8.36 13.31 -2.09
N PHE A 144 -9.64 13.27 -2.45
CA PHE A 144 -10.13 13.89 -3.69
C PHE A 144 -9.95 15.41 -3.68
N GLY A 145 -10.11 16.07 -2.52
CA GLY A 145 -9.83 17.50 -2.36
C GLY A 145 -8.41 17.85 -2.78
N VAL A 146 -7.42 17.04 -2.41
CA VAL A 146 -6.02 17.22 -2.84
C VAL A 146 -5.87 16.99 -4.34
N LEU A 147 -6.45 15.92 -4.89
CA LEU A 147 -6.38 15.64 -6.33
C LEU A 147 -6.94 16.79 -7.16
N ARG A 148 -8.10 17.30 -6.75
CA ARG A 148 -8.79 18.41 -7.43
C ARG A 148 -8.02 19.72 -7.36
N THR A 149 -7.41 20.02 -6.20
CA THR A 149 -6.79 21.32 -5.93
C THR A 149 -5.33 21.37 -6.40
N ALA A 150 -4.55 20.31 -6.11
CA ALA A 150 -3.12 20.24 -6.44
C ALA A 150 -2.84 19.64 -7.83
N GLY A 151 -3.84 19.04 -8.48
CA GLY A 151 -3.78 18.60 -9.87
C GLY A 151 -3.11 17.26 -10.18
N PRO A 152 -2.72 16.37 -9.24
CA PRO A 152 -2.14 15.08 -9.59
C PRO A 152 -3.22 14.06 -10.03
N SER A 153 -4.11 14.49 -10.92
CA SER A 153 -5.19 13.66 -11.45
C SER A 153 -4.71 12.80 -12.62
N MET A 154 -5.33 11.63 -12.76
CA MET A 154 -5.08 10.72 -13.87
C MET A 154 -5.70 11.25 -15.16
N SER A 155 -4.99 11.09 -16.31
CA SER A 155 -5.59 11.41 -17.60
C SER A 155 -6.73 10.46 -17.93
N PRO A 156 -7.77 10.90 -18.67
CA PRO A 156 -8.87 10.02 -19.10
C PRO A 156 -8.38 8.81 -19.93
N PHE A 157 -7.32 8.98 -20.72
CA PHE A 157 -6.72 7.89 -21.48
C PHE A 157 -6.13 6.81 -20.56
N ASN A 158 -5.34 7.20 -19.55
CA ASN A 158 -4.79 6.24 -18.59
C ASN A 158 -5.90 5.56 -17.79
N ALA A 159 -6.95 6.29 -17.41
CA ALA A 159 -8.10 5.70 -16.73
C ALA A 159 -8.78 4.62 -17.59
N TRP A 160 -8.95 4.87 -18.88
CA TRP A 160 -9.49 3.89 -19.82
C TRP A 160 -8.57 2.64 -19.95
N VAL A 161 -7.25 2.82 -20.04
CA VAL A 161 -6.30 1.71 -20.06
C VAL A 161 -6.42 0.84 -18.81
N PHE A 162 -6.55 1.46 -17.63
CA PHE A 162 -6.73 0.70 -16.38
C PHE A 162 -8.06 -0.02 -16.31
N LEU A 163 -9.16 0.60 -16.76
CA LEU A 163 -10.46 -0.08 -16.83
C LEU A 163 -10.39 -1.32 -17.72
N THR A 164 -9.76 -1.23 -18.88
CA THR A 164 -9.52 -2.38 -19.77
C THR A 164 -8.64 -3.45 -19.08
N GLY A 165 -7.62 -3.04 -18.33
CA GLY A 165 -6.77 -3.97 -17.57
C GLY A 165 -7.54 -4.72 -16.47
N LEU A 166 -8.50 -4.06 -15.82
CA LEU A 166 -9.32 -4.67 -14.77
C LEU A 166 -10.22 -5.80 -15.27
N GLU A 167 -10.67 -5.76 -16.55
CA GLU A 167 -11.54 -6.79 -17.12
C GLU A 167 -10.93 -8.20 -17.05
N THR A 168 -9.60 -8.31 -17.11
CA THR A 168 -8.88 -9.58 -17.09
C THR A 168 -8.05 -9.78 -15.81
N LEU A 169 -8.17 -8.90 -14.82
CA LEU A 169 -7.31 -8.90 -13.64
C LEU A 169 -7.33 -10.24 -12.91
N GLU A 170 -8.50 -10.78 -12.64
CA GLU A 170 -8.64 -12.03 -11.89
C GLU A 170 -7.99 -13.20 -12.63
N LEU A 171 -8.26 -13.34 -13.92
CA LEU A 171 -7.66 -14.39 -14.77
C LEU A 171 -6.13 -14.31 -14.78
N ARG A 172 -5.60 -13.10 -14.92
CA ARG A 172 -4.15 -12.87 -14.93
C ARG A 172 -3.52 -13.19 -13.59
N MET A 173 -4.14 -12.74 -12.46
CA MET A 173 -3.62 -13.02 -11.13
C MET A 173 -3.63 -14.50 -10.80
N GLN A 174 -4.66 -15.24 -11.18
CA GLN A 174 -4.70 -16.70 -11.06
C GLN A 174 -3.57 -17.36 -11.85
N ALA A 175 -3.32 -16.92 -13.09
CA ALA A 175 -2.24 -17.44 -13.91
C ALA A 175 -0.85 -17.12 -13.29
N HIS A 176 -0.65 -15.88 -12.79
CA HIS A 176 0.58 -15.51 -12.10
C HIS A 176 0.84 -16.37 -10.88
N CYS A 177 -0.17 -16.61 -10.04
CA CYS A 177 -0.03 -17.47 -8.85
C CYS A 177 0.35 -18.90 -9.23
N ARG A 178 -0.34 -19.51 -10.20
CA ARG A 178 -0.01 -20.87 -10.66
C ARG A 178 1.43 -20.94 -11.19
N ASN A 179 1.85 -19.99 -12.03
CA ASN A 179 3.18 -19.97 -12.60
C ASN A 179 4.27 -19.78 -11.51
N ALA A 180 4.02 -18.89 -10.56
CA ALA A 180 4.94 -18.66 -9.46
C ALA A 180 5.07 -19.90 -8.57
N GLN A 181 3.97 -20.58 -8.26
CA GLN A 181 3.97 -21.81 -7.48
C GLN A 181 4.76 -22.92 -8.19
N GLN A 182 4.50 -23.16 -9.47
CA GLN A 182 5.20 -24.17 -10.25
C GLN A 182 6.71 -23.89 -10.34
N LEU A 183 7.08 -22.60 -10.51
CA LEU A 183 8.48 -22.20 -10.53
C LEU A 183 9.16 -22.42 -9.17
N ALA A 184 8.48 -22.06 -8.09
CA ALA A 184 9.00 -22.26 -6.72
C ALA A 184 9.22 -23.75 -6.42
N GLU A 185 8.25 -24.60 -6.74
CA GLU A 185 8.36 -26.05 -6.59
C GLU A 185 9.50 -26.65 -7.40
N TRP A 186 9.68 -26.21 -8.64
CA TRP A 186 10.79 -26.63 -9.49
C TRP A 186 12.15 -26.17 -8.92
N LEU A 187 12.23 -24.93 -8.43
CA LEU A 187 13.44 -24.38 -7.83
C LEU A 187 13.82 -25.11 -6.54
N LEU A 188 12.86 -25.46 -5.69
CA LEU A 188 13.09 -26.24 -4.46
C LEU A 188 13.79 -27.58 -4.72
N ALA A 189 13.49 -28.20 -5.87
CA ALA A 189 14.11 -29.47 -6.27
C ALA A 189 15.44 -29.29 -7.04
N HIS A 190 15.82 -28.06 -7.37
CA HIS A 190 16.99 -27.82 -8.23
C HIS A 190 18.30 -27.88 -7.44
N PRO A 191 19.33 -28.69 -7.85
CA PRO A 191 20.54 -28.94 -7.07
C PRO A 191 21.43 -27.72 -6.82
N GLN A 192 21.27 -26.64 -7.58
CA GLN A 192 22.01 -25.39 -7.42
C GLN A 192 21.27 -24.34 -6.58
N VAL A 193 20.08 -24.65 -6.07
CA VAL A 193 19.27 -23.72 -5.27
C VAL A 193 19.27 -24.18 -3.82
N ALA A 194 19.77 -23.35 -2.94
CA ALA A 194 19.84 -23.65 -1.51
C ALA A 194 18.51 -23.35 -0.78
N GLN A 195 17.76 -22.37 -1.26
CA GLN A 195 16.50 -21.93 -0.64
C GLN A 195 15.63 -21.20 -1.68
N VAL A 196 14.32 -21.36 -1.56
CA VAL A 196 13.30 -20.62 -2.31
C VAL A 196 12.42 -19.86 -1.36
#